data_6c48af082c9bc21af53549eee291863e
#
_entry.id   6c48af082c9bc21af53549eee291863e
#
_cell.length_a   1.000
_cell.length_b   1.000
_cell.length_c   1.000
_cell.angle_alpha   90.00
_cell.angle_beta   90.00
_cell.angle_gamma   90.00
#
_symmetry.space_group_name_H-M   'P 1'
#
loop_
_entity.id
_entity.type
_entity.pdbx_description
1 polymer ?
#
loop_
_entity_poly.entity_id
_entity_poly.type
_entity_poly.pdbx_seq_one_letter_code
_entity_poly.pdbx_strand_id
1 'polypeptide(L)'
;ANVFWLGTTTGTTTGESGKFSLPETGTSDKLVVRFVGYRSDTIHIDRVDTVWEIVLQDGAVMDEVQVSARRMGTMKIRAGILNQDMISTAELSRAACCNLGESFTTNPSVDVSYSDAATGAKQIKLLGLSGTYVQMLAENIPNYRGVASPYALGYIPGPWMQSIQVSKGTSSVKNGYEAITGQINVEFKKPQLPEAD
;
A
#
# COMPACT_ATOMS: atom_id res chain seq x y z
N ALA A 1 22.90 -23.47 18.27
CA ALA A 1 21.49 -23.82 18.26
C ALA A 1 20.99 -24.06 19.67
N ASN A 2 19.71 -23.90 19.91
CA ASN A 2 19.04 -24.24 21.15
C ASN A 2 18.42 -25.64 21.00
N VAL A 3 18.66 -26.50 21.98
CA VAL A 3 18.20 -27.90 22.00
C VAL A 3 17.47 -28.15 23.31
N PHE A 4 16.23 -28.63 23.23
CA PHE A 4 15.41 -28.84 24.44
C PHE A 4 14.37 -29.95 24.23
N TRP A 5 13.95 -30.59 25.33
CA TRP A 5 12.89 -31.58 25.32
C TRP A 5 11.50 -30.89 25.18
N LEU A 6 10.69 -31.36 24.24
CA LEU A 6 9.37 -30.80 23.99
C LEU A 6 8.49 -30.90 25.24
N GLY A 7 7.92 -29.77 25.65
CA GLY A 7 7.05 -29.71 26.84
C GLY A 7 7.77 -29.68 28.17
N THR A 8 9.09 -29.55 28.20
CA THR A 8 9.89 -29.43 29.41
C THR A 8 10.68 -28.12 29.46
N THR A 9 11.23 -27.80 30.62
CA THR A 9 12.15 -26.67 30.80
C THR A 9 13.61 -27.08 30.67
N THR A 10 13.88 -28.35 30.40
CA THR A 10 15.24 -28.88 30.29
C THR A 10 15.75 -28.70 28.87
N GLY A 11 16.78 -27.88 28.72
CA GLY A 11 17.40 -27.59 27.43
C GLY A 11 18.86 -27.18 27.58
N THR A 12 19.57 -27.16 26.47
CA THR A 12 20.97 -26.74 26.36
C THR A 12 21.21 -25.99 25.05
N THR A 13 22.37 -25.35 24.95
CA THR A 13 22.82 -24.71 23.71
C THR A 13 24.01 -25.47 23.15
N THR A 14 24.13 -25.49 21.83
CA THR A 14 25.31 -26.09 21.17
C THR A 14 26.53 -25.18 21.36
N GLY A 15 27.70 -25.78 21.53
CA GLY A 15 28.97 -25.07 21.50
C GLY A 15 29.37 -24.61 20.06
N GLU A 16 30.53 -24.00 19.94
CA GLU A 16 31.06 -23.53 18.64
C GLU A 16 31.22 -24.63 17.60
N SER A 17 31.52 -25.87 18.06
CA SER A 17 31.65 -27.07 17.21
C SER A 17 30.32 -27.75 16.88
N GLY A 18 29.19 -27.17 17.28
CA GLY A 18 27.86 -27.75 17.09
C GLY A 18 27.50 -28.88 18.06
N LYS A 19 28.41 -29.27 18.96
CA LYS A 19 28.17 -30.35 19.91
C LYS A 19 27.34 -29.89 21.10
N PHE A 20 26.45 -30.75 21.57
CA PHE A 20 25.66 -30.53 22.78
C PHE A 20 25.55 -31.80 23.62
N SER A 21 25.27 -31.66 24.87
CA SER A 21 24.94 -32.75 25.78
C SER A 21 23.69 -32.32 26.56
N LEU A 22 22.70 -33.20 26.61
CA LEU A 22 21.42 -32.91 27.24
C LEU A 22 21.04 -34.10 28.12
N PRO A 23 20.77 -33.93 29.42
CA PRO A 23 20.33 -35.01 30.28
C PRO A 23 18.94 -35.51 29.87
N GLU A 24 18.72 -36.78 30.05
CA GLU A 24 17.42 -37.42 29.85
C GLU A 24 16.43 -36.95 30.92
N THR A 25 15.20 -36.66 30.51
CA THR A 25 14.16 -36.19 31.45
C THR A 25 13.10 -37.26 31.77
N GLY A 26 13.05 -38.34 31.02
CA GLY A 26 12.02 -39.37 31.19
C GLY A 26 10.57 -38.92 30.92
N THR A 27 10.38 -37.64 30.61
CA THR A 27 9.06 -37.03 30.46
C THR A 27 8.69 -36.82 28.99
N SER A 28 9.67 -36.73 28.10
CA SER A 28 9.46 -36.44 26.68
C SER A 28 10.48 -37.24 25.85
N ASP A 29 10.01 -37.82 24.77
CA ASP A 29 10.78 -38.54 23.77
C ASP A 29 11.07 -37.67 22.51
N LYS A 30 10.62 -36.42 22.52
CA LYS A 30 10.77 -35.51 21.40
C LYS A 30 11.77 -34.39 21.72
N LEU A 31 12.83 -34.34 20.93
CA LEU A 31 13.85 -33.32 21.00
C LEU A 31 13.59 -32.26 19.96
N VAL A 32 13.55 -30.99 20.38
CA VAL A 32 13.39 -29.83 19.50
C VAL A 32 14.72 -29.12 19.36
N VAL A 33 15.12 -28.88 18.12
CA VAL A 33 16.32 -28.11 17.78
C VAL A 33 15.92 -26.85 17.05
N ARG A 34 16.39 -25.70 17.54
CA ARG A 34 16.04 -24.40 16.99
C ARG A 34 17.27 -23.50 16.85
N PHE A 35 17.39 -22.85 15.69
CA PHE A 35 18.41 -21.84 15.46
C PHE A 35 17.83 -20.69 14.65
N VAL A 36 18.33 -19.50 14.87
CA VAL A 36 17.84 -18.29 14.14
C VAL A 36 18.23 -18.43 12.65
N GLY A 37 17.27 -18.26 11.77
CA GLY A 37 17.46 -18.41 10.32
C GLY A 37 17.24 -19.82 9.80
N TYR A 38 17.00 -20.82 10.66
CA TYR A 38 16.75 -22.20 10.27
C TYR A 38 15.35 -22.66 10.68
N ARG A 39 14.82 -23.62 9.96
CA ARG A 39 13.56 -24.27 10.32
C ARG A 39 13.76 -25.10 11.58
N SER A 40 12.87 -24.93 12.56
CA SER A 40 12.90 -25.77 13.77
C SER A 40 12.63 -27.21 13.40
N ASP A 41 13.45 -28.13 13.90
CA ASP A 41 13.28 -29.56 13.69
C ASP A 41 12.90 -30.25 15.00
N THR A 42 12.04 -31.26 14.89
CA THR A 42 11.58 -32.06 16.05
C THR A 42 11.83 -33.54 15.76
N ILE A 43 12.71 -34.12 16.54
CA ILE A 43 13.19 -35.47 16.35
C ILE A 43 12.66 -36.35 17.46
N HIS A 44 12.20 -37.54 17.11
CA HIS A 44 11.82 -38.57 18.05
C HIS A 44 13.06 -39.39 18.45
N ILE A 45 13.33 -39.51 19.73
CA ILE A 45 14.50 -40.22 20.25
C ILE A 45 14.06 -41.50 20.92
N ASP A 46 14.31 -42.64 20.21
CA ASP A 46 13.97 -43.99 20.72
C ASP A 46 15.06 -44.58 21.59
N ARG A 47 16.31 -44.07 21.51
CA ARG A 47 17.47 -44.61 22.25
C ARG A 47 18.38 -43.45 22.69
N VAL A 48 18.75 -43.43 23.95
CA VAL A 48 19.50 -42.33 24.58
C VAL A 48 21.02 -42.48 24.42
N ASP A 49 21.52 -43.67 24.17
CA ASP A 49 22.98 -43.98 24.11
C ASP A 49 23.61 -43.80 22.71
N THR A 50 22.97 -43.03 21.84
CA THR A 50 23.43 -42.87 20.45
C THR A 50 23.83 -41.41 20.17
N VAL A 51 24.90 -41.21 19.42
CA VAL A 51 25.26 -39.90 18.89
C VAL A 51 24.32 -39.55 17.76
N TRP A 52 23.60 -38.46 17.90
CA TRP A 52 22.68 -37.96 16.89
C TRP A 52 23.32 -36.82 16.10
N GLU A 53 23.32 -36.94 14.78
CA GLU A 53 23.70 -35.88 13.89
C GLU A 53 22.44 -35.22 13.33
N ILE A 54 22.24 -33.93 13.62
CA ILE A 54 21.05 -33.19 13.26
C ILE A 54 21.44 -32.07 12.28
N VAL A 55 20.93 -32.15 11.07
CA VAL A 55 21.17 -31.16 10.03
C VAL A 55 19.93 -30.24 9.92
N LEU A 56 20.05 -29.01 10.37
CA LEU A 56 18.99 -28.04 10.24
C LEU A 56 18.90 -27.53 8.79
N GLN A 57 17.70 -27.50 8.27
CA GLN A 57 17.44 -26.93 6.96
C GLN A 57 17.31 -25.41 7.09
N ASP A 58 17.81 -24.69 6.09
CA ASP A 58 17.62 -23.24 6.02
C ASP A 58 16.14 -22.92 6.18
N GLY A 59 15.84 -22.01 7.10
CA GLY A 59 14.50 -21.49 7.24
C GLY A 59 14.14 -20.85 5.90
N ALA A 60 13.03 -21.26 5.30
CA ALA A 60 12.51 -20.58 4.14
C ALA A 60 12.52 -19.07 4.47
N VAL A 61 13.18 -18.29 3.64
CA VAL A 61 13.04 -16.84 3.67
C VAL A 61 11.53 -16.61 3.72
N MET A 62 11.03 -16.12 4.85
CA MET A 62 9.63 -15.75 4.91
C MET A 62 9.47 -14.71 3.81
N ASP A 63 8.80 -15.09 2.73
CA ASP A 63 8.34 -14.12 1.76
C ASP A 63 7.68 -13.01 2.57
N GLU A 64 8.14 -11.79 2.35
CA GLU A 64 7.56 -10.61 2.96
C GLU A 64 6.05 -10.72 2.78
N VAL A 65 5.34 -10.96 3.88
CA VAL A 65 3.87 -10.94 3.84
C VAL A 65 3.50 -9.50 3.57
N GLN A 66 3.38 -9.14 2.29
CA GLN A 66 2.76 -7.90 1.89
C GLN A 66 1.31 -7.94 2.35
N VAL A 67 1.09 -7.44 3.54
CA VAL A 67 -0.26 -7.14 4.02
C VAL A 67 -0.73 -5.92 3.23
N SER A 68 -1.22 -6.14 2.02
CA SER A 68 -1.93 -5.13 1.26
C SER A 68 -3.32 -4.97 1.88
N ALA A 69 -3.39 -4.22 2.97
CA ALA A 69 -4.66 -3.75 3.49
C ALA A 69 -5.19 -2.69 2.53
N ARG A 70 -6.08 -3.05 1.64
CA ARG A 70 -6.87 -2.12 0.83
C ARG A 70 -7.78 -1.36 1.77
N ARG A 71 -7.34 -0.21 2.26
CA ARG A 71 -8.24 0.72 2.96
C ARG A 71 -9.22 1.28 1.94
N MET A 72 -10.52 1.02 2.14
CA MET A 72 -11.57 1.68 1.38
C MET A 72 -11.66 3.13 1.85
N GLY A 73 -11.60 4.08 0.91
CA GLY A 73 -11.74 5.51 1.18
C GLY A 73 -10.58 6.35 0.66
N THR A 74 -10.60 7.63 0.99
CA THR A 74 -9.51 8.56 0.66
C THR A 74 -8.27 8.20 1.48
N MET A 75 -7.19 7.84 0.81
CA MET A 75 -5.92 7.48 1.44
C MET A 75 -4.97 8.67 1.42
N LYS A 76 -4.39 9.00 2.59
CA LYS A 76 -3.27 9.93 2.67
C LYS A 76 -1.97 9.20 2.38
N ILE A 77 -1.33 9.54 1.28
CA ILE A 77 -0.01 9.01 0.94
C ILE A 77 1.03 9.85 1.65
N ARG A 78 1.69 9.28 2.66
CA ARG A 78 2.76 9.95 3.41
C ARG A 78 4.16 9.63 2.88
N ALA A 79 4.25 8.95 1.75
CA ALA A 79 5.52 8.63 1.13
C ALA A 79 6.03 9.83 0.33
N GLY A 80 6.88 10.65 0.94
CA GLY A 80 7.52 11.78 0.29
C GLY A 80 7.23 13.14 0.94
N ILE A 81 7.76 14.20 0.33
CA ILE A 81 7.66 15.59 0.77
C ILE A 81 6.26 16.17 0.50
N LEU A 82 5.49 15.56 -0.40
CA LEU A 82 4.19 16.05 -0.84
C LEU A 82 3.05 15.46 0.01
N ASN A 83 2.16 16.33 0.47
CA ASN A 83 0.93 15.92 1.13
C ASN A 83 -0.11 15.54 0.06
N GLN A 84 -0.26 14.24 -0.19
CA GLN A 84 -1.15 13.71 -1.23
C GLN A 84 -2.31 12.94 -0.61
N ASP A 85 -3.51 13.24 -1.09
CA ASP A 85 -4.70 12.43 -0.85
C ASP A 85 -5.00 11.63 -2.14
N MET A 86 -5.25 10.34 -2.01
CA MET A 86 -5.67 9.50 -3.12
C MET A 86 -7.11 9.05 -2.92
N ILE A 87 -7.96 9.34 -3.88
CA ILE A 87 -9.34 8.85 -3.97
C ILE A 87 -9.30 7.57 -4.79
N SER A 88 -9.62 6.45 -4.17
CA SER A 88 -9.56 5.13 -4.80
C SER A 88 -10.81 4.83 -5.64
N THR A 89 -10.74 3.80 -6.48
CA THR A 89 -11.89 3.31 -7.26
C THR A 89 -13.12 3.01 -6.39
N ALA A 90 -12.92 2.51 -5.19
CA ALA A 90 -14.02 2.22 -4.26
C ALA A 90 -14.72 3.49 -3.76
N GLU A 91 -13.99 4.57 -3.56
CA GLU A 91 -14.53 5.87 -3.21
C GLU A 91 -15.24 6.51 -4.41
N LEU A 92 -14.60 6.44 -5.59
CA LEU A 92 -15.16 6.94 -6.84
C LEU A 92 -16.49 6.26 -7.19
N SER A 93 -16.64 4.98 -6.92
CA SER A 93 -17.90 4.27 -7.16
C SER A 93 -19.04 4.73 -6.25
N ARG A 94 -18.73 5.34 -5.11
CA ARG A 94 -19.73 5.91 -4.19
C ARG A 94 -20.03 7.37 -4.51
N ALA A 95 -19.02 8.16 -4.80
CA ALA A 95 -19.11 9.61 -4.93
C ALA A 95 -19.31 10.09 -6.37
N ALA A 96 -18.67 9.44 -7.34
CA ALA A 96 -18.62 9.88 -8.72
C ALA A 96 -19.56 9.07 -9.61
N CYS A 97 -20.86 9.22 -9.42
CA CYS A 97 -21.80 8.51 -10.29
C CYS A 97 -21.80 9.07 -11.71
N CYS A 98 -21.58 10.36 -11.91
CA CYS A 98 -21.77 11.00 -13.22
C CYS A 98 -20.49 11.62 -13.81
N ASN A 99 -19.75 12.41 -13.03
CA ASN A 99 -18.60 13.16 -13.57
C ASN A 99 -17.50 13.41 -12.54
N LEU A 100 -16.32 13.90 -13.02
CA LEU A 100 -15.17 14.21 -12.19
C LEU A 100 -15.49 15.20 -11.06
N GLY A 101 -16.33 16.20 -11.31
CA GLY A 101 -16.68 17.20 -10.28
C GLY A 101 -17.35 16.59 -9.06
N GLU A 102 -18.15 15.55 -9.24
CA GLU A 102 -18.81 14.85 -8.12
C GLU A 102 -17.86 14.01 -7.28
N SER A 103 -16.74 13.60 -7.86
CA SER A 103 -15.74 12.79 -7.16
C SER A 103 -15.13 13.47 -5.95
N PHE A 104 -15.21 14.79 -5.89
CA PHE A 104 -14.62 15.58 -4.81
C PHE A 104 -15.57 15.84 -3.64
N THR A 105 -16.84 15.45 -3.73
CA THR A 105 -17.84 15.69 -2.67
C THR A 105 -17.45 15.05 -1.33
N THR A 106 -16.67 14.00 -1.35
CA THR A 106 -16.18 13.31 -0.15
C THR A 106 -14.80 13.78 0.31
N ASN A 107 -14.12 14.62 -0.48
CA ASN A 107 -12.79 15.13 -0.15
C ASN A 107 -12.87 16.52 0.49
N PRO A 108 -12.54 16.67 1.78
CA PRO A 108 -12.69 17.95 2.48
C PRO A 108 -11.69 19.02 2.02
N SER A 109 -10.71 18.67 1.18
CA SER A 109 -9.68 19.61 0.73
C SER A 109 -10.02 20.27 -0.60
N VAL A 110 -10.97 19.69 -1.34
CA VAL A 110 -11.39 20.17 -2.66
C VAL A 110 -12.86 20.54 -2.60
N ASP A 111 -13.14 21.79 -2.85
CA ASP A 111 -14.51 22.30 -2.99
C ASP A 111 -14.83 22.48 -4.47
N VAL A 112 -15.99 22.01 -4.89
CA VAL A 112 -16.48 22.12 -6.26
C VAL A 112 -17.81 22.89 -6.24
N SER A 113 -17.82 24.02 -6.88
CA SER A 113 -19.00 24.88 -7.00
C SER A 113 -19.31 25.17 -8.46
N TYR A 114 -20.55 25.51 -8.76
CA TYR A 114 -20.90 26.01 -10.09
C TYR A 114 -20.38 27.44 -10.22
N SER A 115 -19.63 27.71 -11.30
CA SER A 115 -19.21 29.08 -11.65
C SER A 115 -20.25 29.78 -12.49
N ASP A 116 -21.03 29.02 -13.28
CA ASP A 116 -22.15 29.52 -14.08
C ASP A 116 -23.25 28.46 -14.15
N ALA A 117 -24.42 28.85 -13.69
CA ALA A 117 -25.58 27.93 -13.67
C ALA A 117 -26.18 27.70 -15.05
N ALA A 118 -25.99 28.63 -15.99
CA ALA A 118 -26.56 28.49 -17.34
C ALA A 118 -25.76 27.53 -18.21
N THR A 119 -24.45 27.53 -18.10
CA THR A 119 -23.56 26.65 -18.86
C THR A 119 -23.19 25.37 -18.14
N GLY A 120 -23.53 25.26 -16.85
CA GLY A 120 -23.12 24.14 -16.02
C GLY A 120 -21.62 24.08 -15.72
N ALA A 121 -20.89 25.17 -15.99
CA ALA A 121 -19.46 25.26 -15.72
C ALA A 121 -19.19 25.15 -14.23
N LYS A 122 -18.25 24.28 -13.86
CA LYS A 122 -17.86 24.02 -12.48
C LYS A 122 -16.50 24.63 -12.19
N GLN A 123 -16.31 25.11 -10.97
CA GLN A 123 -15.04 25.63 -10.50
C GLN A 123 -14.54 24.82 -9.33
N ILE A 124 -13.28 24.42 -9.39
CA ILE A 124 -12.57 23.83 -8.26
C ILE A 124 -11.98 24.95 -7.38
N LYS A 125 -12.05 24.73 -6.07
CA LYS A 125 -11.27 25.49 -5.09
C LYS A 125 -10.45 24.48 -4.30
N LEU A 126 -9.16 24.65 -4.29
CA LEU A 126 -8.26 23.86 -3.48
C LEU A 126 -7.64 24.75 -2.40
N LEU A 127 -7.77 24.36 -1.15
CA LEU A 127 -7.32 25.17 0.00
C LEU A 127 -7.91 26.60 0.01
N GLY A 128 -9.13 26.76 -0.50
CA GLY A 128 -9.83 28.04 -0.55
C GLY A 128 -9.48 28.95 -1.74
N LEU A 129 -8.52 28.57 -2.58
CA LEU A 129 -8.14 29.35 -3.77
C LEU A 129 -8.78 28.76 -5.03
N SER A 130 -9.12 29.65 -5.98
CA SER A 130 -9.83 29.32 -7.20
C SER A 130 -9.01 28.39 -8.14
N GLY A 131 -9.71 27.72 -9.04
CA GLY A 131 -9.17 26.72 -9.95
C GLY A 131 -8.06 27.16 -10.89
N THR A 132 -7.88 28.46 -11.09
CA THR A 132 -6.77 29.01 -11.89
C THR A 132 -5.39 28.70 -11.29
N TYR A 133 -5.35 28.45 -9.97
CA TYR A 133 -4.14 28.13 -9.22
C TYR A 133 -3.98 26.63 -8.96
N VAL A 134 -4.89 25.81 -9.47
CA VAL A 134 -4.87 24.36 -9.36
C VAL A 134 -4.56 23.77 -10.73
N GLN A 135 -3.49 23.00 -10.81
CA GLN A 135 -3.15 22.33 -12.05
C GLN A 135 -3.90 21.01 -12.18
N MET A 136 -4.58 20.84 -13.31
CA MET A 136 -5.21 19.58 -13.67
C MET A 136 -4.27 18.75 -14.53
N LEU A 137 -4.16 17.46 -14.20
CA LEU A 137 -3.36 16.48 -14.92
C LEU A 137 -4.25 15.29 -15.30
N ALA A 138 -3.99 14.73 -16.46
CA ALA A 138 -4.50 13.43 -16.88
C ALA A 138 -3.30 12.52 -17.15
N GLU A 139 -3.20 11.38 -16.46
CA GLU A 139 -2.07 10.46 -16.57
C GLU A 139 -0.71 11.16 -16.36
N ASN A 140 -0.63 12.06 -15.37
CA ASN A 140 0.53 12.90 -15.07
C ASN A 140 0.95 13.91 -16.16
N ILE A 141 0.10 14.12 -17.16
CA ILE A 141 0.31 15.11 -18.22
C ILE A 141 -0.60 16.31 -17.95
N PRO A 142 -0.07 17.58 -17.91
CA PRO A 142 -0.89 18.76 -17.77
C PRO A 142 -1.98 18.82 -18.85
N ASN A 143 -3.23 18.88 -18.42
CA ASN A 143 -4.39 18.87 -19.28
C ASN A 143 -5.47 19.80 -18.72
N TYR A 144 -6.53 20.08 -19.51
CA TYR A 144 -7.68 20.90 -19.10
C TYR A 144 -7.28 22.27 -18.53
N ARG A 145 -6.45 22.99 -19.28
CA ARG A 145 -5.88 24.28 -18.88
C ARG A 145 -6.74 25.46 -19.38
N GLY A 146 -6.60 26.60 -18.69
CA GLY A 146 -7.25 27.84 -19.08
C GLY A 146 -8.77 27.75 -19.14
N VAL A 147 -9.36 28.17 -20.24
CA VAL A 147 -10.82 28.17 -20.46
C VAL A 147 -11.45 26.78 -20.50
N ALA A 148 -10.69 25.73 -20.75
CA ALA A 148 -11.20 24.36 -20.75
C ALA A 148 -11.37 23.79 -19.33
N SER A 149 -10.69 24.33 -18.34
CA SER A 149 -10.68 23.81 -16.96
C SER A 149 -12.08 23.71 -16.33
N PRO A 150 -12.98 24.68 -16.41
CA PRO A 150 -14.31 24.58 -15.83
C PRO A 150 -15.18 23.48 -16.44
N TYR A 151 -14.97 23.19 -17.73
CA TYR A 151 -15.76 22.20 -18.44
C TYR A 151 -15.23 20.78 -18.25
N ALA A 152 -13.94 20.60 -18.05
CA ALA A 152 -13.32 19.30 -17.82
C ALA A 152 -13.98 18.53 -16.67
N LEU A 153 -14.39 19.23 -15.62
CA LEU A 153 -15.04 18.65 -14.47
C LEU A 153 -16.39 17.99 -14.78
N GLY A 154 -17.06 18.47 -15.83
CA GLY A 154 -18.32 17.90 -16.30
C GLY A 154 -18.14 16.81 -17.36
N TYR A 155 -17.05 16.85 -18.14
CA TYR A 155 -16.86 15.97 -19.28
C TYR A 155 -16.19 14.63 -18.98
N ILE A 156 -15.45 14.51 -17.89
CA ILE A 156 -14.81 13.25 -17.52
C ILE A 156 -15.83 12.36 -16.79
N PRO A 157 -16.25 11.22 -17.40
CA PRO A 157 -17.20 10.33 -16.76
C PRO A 157 -16.59 9.62 -15.56
N GLY A 158 -17.35 9.52 -14.45
CA GLY A 158 -16.94 8.80 -13.25
C GLY A 158 -16.46 7.36 -13.51
N PRO A 159 -17.18 6.57 -14.30
CA PRO A 159 -16.81 5.18 -14.60
C PRO A 159 -15.47 4.99 -15.32
N TRP A 160 -14.93 6.02 -15.97
CA TRP A 160 -13.65 5.94 -16.68
C TRP A 160 -12.45 6.10 -15.75
N MET A 161 -12.67 6.69 -14.57
CA MET A 161 -11.60 6.98 -13.62
C MET A 161 -11.25 5.75 -12.80
N GLN A 162 -9.95 5.51 -12.63
CA GLN A 162 -9.40 4.50 -11.75
C GLN A 162 -9.06 5.09 -10.39
N SER A 163 -8.38 6.23 -10.39
CA SER A 163 -8.02 6.96 -9.17
C SER A 163 -7.87 8.45 -9.44
N ILE A 164 -7.99 9.25 -8.39
CA ILE A 164 -7.67 10.67 -8.42
C ILE A 164 -6.66 10.94 -7.31
N GLN A 165 -5.57 11.61 -7.66
CA GLN A 165 -4.55 12.03 -6.73
C GLN A 165 -4.63 13.54 -6.55
N VAL A 166 -4.80 13.99 -5.31
CA VAL A 166 -4.84 15.40 -4.94
C VAL A 166 -3.58 15.73 -4.16
N SER A 167 -2.67 16.45 -4.77
CA SER A 167 -1.44 16.94 -4.14
C SER A 167 -1.64 18.36 -3.68
N LYS A 168 -1.40 18.62 -2.40
CA LYS A 168 -1.58 19.94 -1.76
C LYS A 168 -0.26 20.67 -1.64
N GLY A 169 -0.28 21.97 -1.94
CA GLY A 169 0.91 22.82 -1.91
C GLY A 169 1.58 22.94 -3.27
N THR A 170 2.62 23.75 -3.32
CA THR A 170 3.37 24.00 -4.55
C THR A 170 3.94 22.73 -5.13
N SER A 171 3.68 22.51 -6.40
CA SER A 171 4.16 21.34 -7.11
C SER A 171 5.57 21.52 -7.66
N SER A 172 6.12 20.43 -8.22
CA SER A 172 7.40 20.46 -8.91
C SER A 172 7.39 21.45 -10.09
N VAL A 173 8.46 22.20 -10.23
CA VAL A 173 8.69 23.13 -11.38
C VAL A 173 8.54 22.42 -12.72
N LYS A 174 8.76 21.10 -12.77
CA LYS A 174 8.56 20.27 -13.96
C LYS A 174 7.17 20.42 -14.59
N ASN A 175 6.14 20.65 -13.77
CA ASN A 175 4.74 20.68 -14.22
C ASN A 175 4.26 22.10 -14.59
N GLY A 176 5.10 23.13 -14.43
CA GLY A 176 4.80 24.50 -14.80
C GLY A 176 4.30 25.36 -13.63
N TYR A 177 3.90 26.60 -13.94
CA TYR A 177 3.59 27.64 -12.97
C TYR A 177 2.17 27.60 -12.40
N GLU A 178 1.28 26.79 -12.95
CA GLU A 178 -0.14 26.79 -12.59
C GLU A 178 -0.43 26.08 -11.25
N ALA A 179 0.50 25.25 -10.78
CA ALA A 179 0.34 24.47 -9.56
C ALA A 179 0.77 25.25 -8.30
N ILE A 180 0.08 26.33 -7.99
CA ILE A 180 0.37 27.17 -6.81
C ILE A 180 -0.24 26.55 -5.55
N THR A 181 -1.51 26.15 -5.61
CA THR A 181 -2.22 25.52 -4.48
C THR A 181 -2.10 24.02 -4.48
N GLY A 182 -1.86 23.42 -5.63
CA GLY A 182 -1.68 22.00 -5.77
C GLY A 182 -1.99 21.48 -7.16
N GLN A 183 -2.02 20.17 -7.25
CA GLN A 183 -2.29 19.42 -8.48
C GLN A 183 -3.37 18.38 -8.24
N ILE A 184 -4.19 18.17 -9.25
CA ILE A 184 -5.17 17.10 -9.30
C ILE A 184 -4.85 16.23 -10.52
N ASN A 185 -4.41 15.00 -10.29
CA ASN A 185 -4.13 14.04 -11.34
C ASN A 185 -5.23 12.99 -11.41
N VAL A 186 -5.77 12.78 -12.60
CA VAL A 186 -6.78 11.77 -12.89
C VAL A 186 -6.12 10.63 -13.63
N GLU A 187 -6.26 9.42 -13.10
CA GLU A 187 -5.84 8.19 -13.76
C GLU A 187 -7.06 7.45 -14.30
N PHE A 188 -6.98 7.01 -15.55
CA PHE A 188 -8.04 6.28 -16.20
C PHE A 188 -7.87 4.77 -16.05
N LYS A 189 -8.98 4.05 -16.11
CA LYS A 189 -8.98 2.59 -16.16
C LYS A 189 -8.27 2.12 -17.42
N LYS A 190 -7.30 1.23 -17.25
CA LYS A 190 -6.57 0.58 -18.35
C LYS A 190 -7.18 -0.79 -18.63
N PRO A 191 -7.27 -1.21 -19.91
CA PRO A 191 -7.69 -2.56 -20.23
C PRO A 191 -6.71 -3.55 -19.57
N GLN A 192 -7.25 -4.54 -18.86
CA GLN A 192 -6.46 -5.67 -18.40
C GLN A 192 -6.34 -6.63 -19.60
N LEU A 193 -5.11 -6.81 -20.06
CA LEU A 193 -4.84 -7.90 -20.99
C LEU A 193 -4.99 -9.21 -20.22
N PRO A 194 -5.72 -10.22 -20.76
CA PRO A 194 -5.68 -11.55 -20.18
C PRO A 194 -4.22 -12.01 -20.17
N GLU A 195 -3.74 -12.51 -19.03
CA GLU A 195 -2.47 -13.21 -18.98
C GLU A 195 -2.54 -14.32 -20.04
N ALA A 196 -1.58 -14.31 -20.97
CA ALA A 196 -1.43 -15.39 -21.92
C ALA A 196 -0.93 -16.60 -21.11
N ASP A 197 -1.78 -17.65 -21.02
CA ASP A 197 -1.43 -18.97 -20.49
C ASP A 197 -0.28 -19.58 -21.29
#